data_bd1ef489bc220329699f9536d216f348
#
_entry.id   bd1ef489bc220329699f9536d216f348
#
_cell.length_a   1.000
_cell.length_b   1.000
_cell.length_c   1.000
_cell.angle_alpha   90.00
_cell.angle_beta   90.00
_cell.angle_gamma   90.00
#
_symmetry.space_group_name_H-M   'P 1'
#
loop_
_entity.id
_entity.type
_entity.pdbx_description
1 polymer ?
#
loop_
_entity_poly.entity_id
_entity_poly.type
_entity_poly.pdbx_seq_one_letter_code
_entity_poly.pdbx_strand_id
1 'polypeptide(L)'
;MKNMNKHQIKDATGKLGILMPGLGAVATTFIAGVEAIKKGLSKPVGSVTQMGNIRLGKRTDNRNPFIKDFVPLANLNDLVFGGWDVYEDNVYTAAVKAEVLDRFLIESVRAELEAIVPMKAAFDKSFVKNLDGTHVKEFKTRYDLAEAVKKDITDFKEKNGCDRIVLVWCGSTEIYHEAEDVHSSLARFEQGLKDNDPRIAPSMIYAYAAISMGIPFANGAPNLTCDIPALTELALKTATPIGGKDFKTGQTLMKTILAPGLQARALGLEGWFSTNILGNRDGWVLDDPDNFKTKEVSKLGVLEDILQPELSPDLYGDLYHKIRINYYPPRKDNKESWDNIDIFGWLGYKMQIKVNFLCRDSILAAPIVLDLALFIDFAKRAGMSGIQEWLSFYFKSPQTAPGLRPEHDIFKQLAKLHNTLRYLMGEDLITHLGLDYYEEIFTADDQNT
;
A
#
# COMPACT_ATOMS: atom_id res chain seq x y z
N MET A 1 34.28 -13.70 -3.51
CA MET A 1 33.08 -12.81 -3.72
C MET A 1 32.69 -12.91 -5.19
N LYS A 2 31.51 -13.48 -5.48
CA LYS A 2 30.99 -13.53 -6.85
C LYS A 2 30.65 -12.11 -7.26
N ASN A 3 31.17 -11.62 -8.40
CA ASN A 3 30.70 -10.40 -9.07
C ASN A 3 29.18 -10.52 -9.22
N MET A 4 28.42 -9.84 -8.36
CA MET A 4 26.99 -9.68 -8.58
C MET A 4 26.85 -8.80 -9.81
N ASN A 5 26.38 -9.40 -10.91
CA ASN A 5 26.08 -8.64 -12.12
C ASN A 5 25.06 -7.57 -11.75
N LYS A 6 25.46 -6.30 -11.89
CA LYS A 6 24.57 -5.16 -11.76
C LYS A 6 23.37 -5.41 -12.69
N HIS A 7 22.16 -5.50 -12.14
CA HIS A 7 20.96 -5.58 -12.98
C HIS A 7 20.93 -4.33 -13.86
N GLN A 8 20.81 -4.54 -15.18
CA GLN A 8 20.73 -3.41 -16.11
C GLN A 8 19.31 -2.82 -16.01
N ILE A 9 19.11 -1.91 -15.05
CA ILE A 9 17.82 -1.25 -14.85
C ILE A 9 17.70 -0.13 -15.87
N LYS A 10 16.60 -0.12 -16.62
CA LYS A 10 16.29 0.94 -17.57
C LYS A 10 16.08 2.26 -16.83
N ASP A 11 16.62 3.35 -17.34
CA ASP A 11 16.44 4.69 -16.77
C ASP A 11 14.95 5.10 -16.70
N ALA A 12 14.61 5.94 -15.74
CA ALA A 12 13.27 6.49 -15.56
C ALA A 12 13.03 7.73 -16.48
N THR A 13 13.40 7.60 -17.76
CA THR A 13 13.20 8.69 -18.73
C THR A 13 11.74 8.85 -19.11
N GLY A 14 11.35 10.09 -19.43
CA GLY A 14 10.01 10.44 -19.89
C GLY A 14 8.96 10.43 -18.77
N LYS A 15 7.71 10.66 -19.15
CA LYS A 15 6.59 10.84 -18.21
C LYS A 15 6.07 9.52 -17.65
N LEU A 16 5.80 9.51 -16.34
CA LEU A 16 5.12 8.42 -15.65
C LEU A 16 3.67 8.83 -15.35
N GLY A 17 2.71 8.19 -15.99
CA GLY A 17 1.29 8.33 -15.66
C GLY A 17 0.92 7.49 -14.44
N ILE A 18 0.29 8.10 -13.45
CA ILE A 18 -0.25 7.43 -12.27
C ILE A 18 -1.76 7.48 -12.35
N LEU A 19 -2.36 6.33 -12.62
CA LEU A 19 -3.81 6.18 -12.71
C LEU A 19 -4.39 5.61 -11.42
N MET A 20 -5.44 6.23 -10.93
CA MET A 20 -6.07 5.87 -9.66
C MET A 20 -7.57 5.63 -9.82
N PRO A 21 -8.05 4.38 -9.68
CA PRO A 21 -9.46 4.16 -9.40
C PRO A 21 -9.79 4.74 -8.01
N GLY A 22 -10.78 5.67 -7.95
CA GLY A 22 -11.15 6.43 -6.77
C GLY A 22 -10.33 7.71 -6.61
N LEU A 23 -10.83 8.83 -7.16
CA LEU A 23 -10.26 10.17 -6.99
C LEU A 23 -10.85 10.89 -5.76
N GLY A 24 -11.00 10.13 -4.66
CA GLY A 24 -11.49 10.62 -3.36
C GLY A 24 -10.40 11.25 -2.49
N ALA A 25 -10.59 11.20 -1.16
CA ALA A 25 -9.74 11.87 -0.17
C ALA A 25 -8.25 11.54 -0.29
N VAL A 26 -7.87 10.26 -0.43
CA VAL A 26 -6.47 9.84 -0.55
C VAL A 26 -5.84 10.34 -1.83
N ALA A 27 -6.48 10.10 -2.98
CA ALA A 27 -5.94 10.46 -4.28
C ALA A 27 -5.81 11.98 -4.45
N THR A 28 -6.82 12.75 -4.03
CA THR A 28 -6.77 14.22 -4.10
C THR A 28 -5.71 14.81 -3.18
N THR A 29 -5.52 14.25 -1.99
CA THR A 29 -4.45 14.64 -1.05
C THR A 29 -3.07 14.34 -1.63
N PHE A 30 -2.91 13.17 -2.25
CA PHE A 30 -1.68 12.78 -2.94
C PHE A 30 -1.35 13.73 -4.10
N ILE A 31 -2.29 13.95 -5.01
CA ILE A 31 -2.08 14.80 -6.18
C ILE A 31 -1.75 16.24 -5.76
N ALA A 32 -2.58 16.84 -4.89
CA ALA A 32 -2.36 18.19 -4.39
C ALA A 32 -1.01 18.33 -3.66
N GLY A 33 -0.65 17.31 -2.88
CA GLY A 33 0.63 17.25 -2.18
C GLY A 33 1.82 17.26 -3.14
N VAL A 34 1.79 16.41 -4.19
CA VAL A 34 2.87 16.38 -5.18
C VAL A 34 2.96 17.68 -5.97
N GLU A 35 1.83 18.26 -6.39
CA GLU A 35 1.82 19.54 -7.10
C GLU A 35 2.36 20.70 -6.22
N ALA A 36 2.02 20.71 -4.93
CA ALA A 36 2.58 21.67 -3.97
C ALA A 36 4.10 21.47 -3.79
N ILE A 37 4.58 20.23 -3.76
CA ILE A 37 6.01 19.92 -3.68
C ILE A 37 6.74 20.36 -4.94
N LYS A 38 6.21 20.12 -6.14
CA LYS A 38 6.77 20.61 -7.42
C LYS A 38 6.95 22.12 -7.43
N LYS A 39 6.02 22.86 -6.82
CA LYS A 39 6.07 24.32 -6.69
C LYS A 39 6.95 24.79 -5.52
N GLY A 40 7.56 23.91 -4.74
CA GLY A 40 8.37 24.25 -3.57
C GLY A 40 7.58 24.78 -2.38
N LEU A 41 6.25 24.61 -2.37
CA LEU A 41 5.36 25.07 -1.30
C LEU A 41 5.32 24.12 -0.12
N SER A 42 5.76 22.87 -0.29
CA SER A 42 5.75 21.84 0.75
C SER A 42 6.93 20.88 0.59
N LYS A 43 7.11 19.98 1.58
CA LYS A 43 8.13 18.92 1.57
C LYS A 43 7.45 17.55 1.56
N PRO A 44 8.05 16.54 0.93
CA PRO A 44 7.48 15.18 0.82
C PRO A 44 7.64 14.36 2.12
N VAL A 45 7.25 14.94 3.27
CA VAL A 45 7.35 14.28 4.57
C VAL A 45 6.48 13.03 4.59
N GLY A 46 7.02 11.91 5.10
CA GLY A 46 6.35 10.61 5.10
C GLY A 46 6.65 9.74 3.88
N SER A 47 7.21 10.30 2.81
CA SER A 47 7.67 9.53 1.64
C SER A 47 9.08 8.98 1.89
N VAL A 48 9.20 7.67 1.93
CA VAL A 48 10.49 6.97 2.10
C VAL A 48 11.37 7.13 0.86
N THR A 49 10.77 7.15 -0.34
CA THR A 49 11.51 7.37 -1.57
C THR A 49 12.18 8.74 -1.62
N GLN A 50 11.55 9.78 -1.05
CA GLN A 50 12.00 11.17 -1.16
C GLN A 50 12.80 11.66 0.04
N MET A 51 12.49 11.17 1.25
CA MET A 51 13.06 11.64 2.52
C MET A 51 13.87 10.56 3.24
N GLY A 52 13.72 9.28 2.86
CA GLY A 52 14.42 8.17 3.49
C GLY A 52 15.87 8.06 3.03
N ASN A 53 16.74 7.67 3.98
CA ASN A 53 18.12 7.31 3.70
C ASN A 53 18.29 5.80 3.69
N ILE A 54 19.27 5.33 2.94
CA ILE A 54 19.67 3.92 2.91
C ILE A 54 21.15 3.79 3.19
N ARG A 55 21.51 2.99 4.22
CA ARG A 55 22.93 2.69 4.48
C ARG A 55 23.47 1.73 3.43
N LEU A 56 24.66 2.01 2.93
CA LEU A 56 25.40 1.17 2.01
C LEU A 56 26.71 0.76 2.67
N GLY A 57 27.06 -0.53 2.60
CA GLY A 57 28.28 -1.07 3.20
C GLY A 57 28.29 -1.10 4.72
N LYS A 58 29.48 -1.06 5.31
CA LYS A 58 29.71 -1.06 6.75
C LYS A 58 29.34 0.29 7.38
N ARG A 59 29.07 0.30 8.70
CA ARG A 59 28.80 1.53 9.44
C ARG A 59 29.96 2.53 9.36
N THR A 60 31.19 2.02 9.31
CA THR A 60 32.42 2.81 9.19
C THR A 60 32.58 3.48 7.83
N ASP A 61 31.90 3.01 6.77
CA ASP A 61 31.98 3.59 5.43
C ASP A 61 31.23 4.93 5.31
N ASN A 62 30.37 5.24 6.26
CA ASN A 62 29.54 6.46 6.31
C ASN A 62 28.74 6.76 5.02
N ARG A 63 28.35 5.72 4.28
CA ARG A 63 27.58 5.83 3.03
C ARG A 63 26.08 5.74 3.35
N ASN A 64 25.40 6.89 3.42
CA ASN A 64 23.97 6.98 3.73
C ASN A 64 23.23 7.93 2.78
N PRO A 65 23.18 7.67 1.46
CA PRO A 65 22.47 8.54 0.53
C PRO A 65 20.97 8.54 0.77
N PHE A 66 20.27 9.55 0.24
CA PHE A 66 18.83 9.45 0.09
C PHE A 66 18.47 8.38 -0.93
N ILE A 67 17.33 7.70 -0.72
CA ILE A 67 16.87 6.64 -1.64
C ILE A 67 16.70 7.18 -3.05
N LYS A 68 16.12 8.37 -3.22
CA LYS A 68 15.98 9.03 -4.53
C LYS A 68 17.29 9.32 -5.26
N ASP A 69 18.40 9.45 -4.53
CA ASP A 69 19.72 9.72 -5.11
C ASP A 69 20.49 8.43 -5.39
N PHE A 70 20.09 7.33 -4.78
CA PHE A 70 20.69 6.00 -4.92
C PHE A 70 19.98 5.13 -5.97
N VAL A 71 18.65 5.23 -6.03
CA VAL A 71 17.80 4.41 -6.92
C VAL A 71 17.26 5.27 -8.05
N PRO A 72 17.35 4.86 -9.34
CA PRO A 72 16.86 5.63 -10.47
C PRO A 72 15.32 5.66 -10.53
N LEU A 73 14.71 6.39 -9.61
CA LEU A 73 13.26 6.61 -9.56
C LEU A 73 12.83 7.67 -10.57
N ALA A 74 11.53 7.67 -10.95
CA ALA A 74 10.97 8.74 -11.76
C ALA A 74 11.00 10.07 -10.99
N ASN A 75 11.32 11.18 -11.71
CA ASN A 75 11.32 12.49 -11.11
C ASN A 75 9.89 12.96 -10.85
N LEU A 76 9.66 13.68 -9.75
CA LEU A 76 8.32 14.18 -9.41
C LEU A 76 7.75 15.10 -10.49
N ASN A 77 8.60 15.85 -11.19
CA ASN A 77 8.18 16.75 -12.28
C ASN A 77 7.68 15.99 -13.53
N ASP A 78 8.03 14.71 -13.66
CA ASP A 78 7.62 13.88 -14.79
C ASP A 78 6.35 13.07 -14.48
N LEU A 79 5.74 13.27 -13.30
CA LEU A 79 4.50 12.59 -12.89
C LEU A 79 3.27 13.28 -13.49
N VAL A 80 2.40 12.47 -14.07
CA VAL A 80 1.10 12.87 -14.62
C VAL A 80 0.00 12.07 -13.96
N PHE A 81 -1.08 12.72 -13.55
CA PHE A 81 -2.13 12.10 -12.75
C PHE A 81 -3.45 12.00 -13.51
N GLY A 82 -4.18 10.93 -13.25
CA GLY A 82 -5.53 10.70 -13.73
C GLY A 82 -6.22 9.57 -12.97
N GLY A 83 -7.44 9.26 -13.33
CA GLY A 83 -8.16 8.17 -12.68
C GLY A 83 -9.63 8.16 -13.01
N TRP A 84 -10.35 7.31 -12.31
CA TRP A 84 -11.79 7.12 -12.45
C TRP A 84 -12.48 7.42 -11.12
N ASP A 85 -13.66 7.99 -11.21
CA ASP A 85 -14.51 8.14 -10.02
C ASP A 85 -15.98 7.96 -10.40
N VAL A 86 -16.79 7.57 -9.44
CA VAL A 86 -18.26 7.48 -9.56
C VAL A 86 -18.94 8.84 -9.50
N TYR A 87 -18.19 9.90 -9.20
CA TYR A 87 -18.63 11.29 -9.22
C TYR A 87 -17.91 12.07 -10.33
N GLU A 88 -18.59 13.08 -10.90
CA GLU A 88 -18.06 13.90 -11.99
C GLU A 88 -17.11 15.02 -11.53
N ASP A 89 -16.97 15.20 -10.22
CA ASP A 89 -16.15 16.26 -9.65
C ASP A 89 -14.69 16.15 -10.14
N ASN A 90 -14.15 17.24 -10.67
CA ASN A 90 -12.71 17.31 -10.92
C ASN A 90 -11.93 17.23 -9.60
N VAL A 91 -10.62 16.99 -9.69
CA VAL A 91 -9.78 16.76 -8.50
C VAL A 91 -9.78 17.97 -7.56
N TYR A 92 -9.89 19.22 -8.06
CA TYR A 92 -10.03 20.39 -7.22
C TYR A 92 -11.32 20.35 -6.39
N THR A 93 -12.45 20.15 -7.03
CA THR A 93 -13.76 20.07 -6.36
C THR A 93 -13.80 18.93 -5.35
N ALA A 94 -13.26 17.77 -5.73
CA ALA A 94 -13.16 16.59 -4.86
C ALA A 94 -12.26 16.86 -3.65
N ALA A 95 -11.10 17.51 -3.83
CA ALA A 95 -10.20 17.90 -2.74
C ALA A 95 -10.87 18.86 -1.74
N VAL A 96 -11.61 19.84 -2.25
CA VAL A 96 -12.37 20.77 -1.40
C VAL A 96 -13.44 20.04 -0.59
N LYS A 97 -14.20 19.14 -1.22
CA LYS A 97 -15.24 18.35 -0.54
C LYS A 97 -14.68 17.34 0.46
N ALA A 98 -13.47 16.82 0.22
CA ALA A 98 -12.82 15.87 1.11
C ALA A 98 -12.36 16.51 2.44
N GLU A 99 -12.12 17.82 2.47
CA GLU A 99 -11.72 18.60 3.64
C GLU A 99 -10.46 18.06 4.39
N VAL A 100 -9.57 17.39 3.65
CA VAL A 100 -8.32 16.85 4.21
C VAL A 100 -7.26 17.94 4.31
N LEU A 101 -7.04 18.67 3.23
CA LEU A 101 -6.06 19.75 3.15
C LEU A 101 -6.73 21.10 3.46
N ASP A 102 -5.95 22.06 3.95
CA ASP A 102 -6.44 23.41 4.12
C ASP A 102 -6.72 24.07 2.75
N ARG A 103 -7.68 25.00 2.78
CA ARG A 103 -8.14 25.68 1.57
C ARG A 103 -7.03 26.45 0.87
N PHE A 104 -6.12 27.05 1.62
CA PHE A 104 -5.03 27.84 1.07
C PHE A 104 -4.09 26.99 0.21
N LEU A 105 -3.71 25.80 0.71
CA LEU A 105 -2.89 24.86 -0.05
C LEU A 105 -3.61 24.41 -1.34
N ILE A 106 -4.90 24.05 -1.25
CA ILE A 106 -5.68 23.62 -2.42
C ILE A 106 -5.73 24.72 -3.48
N GLU A 107 -5.97 25.98 -3.08
CA GLU A 107 -5.98 27.14 -4.00
C GLU A 107 -4.61 27.36 -4.67
N SER A 108 -3.52 27.11 -3.97
CA SER A 108 -2.17 27.33 -4.53
C SER A 108 -1.82 26.38 -5.70
N VAL A 109 -2.54 25.26 -5.81
CA VAL A 109 -2.39 24.24 -6.88
C VAL A 109 -3.69 24.03 -7.66
N ARG A 110 -4.58 24.99 -7.61
CA ARG A 110 -5.93 24.91 -8.19
C ARG A 110 -5.91 24.56 -9.68
N ALA A 111 -5.10 25.24 -10.46
CA ALA A 111 -5.07 25.05 -11.90
C ALA A 111 -4.69 23.61 -12.30
N GLU A 112 -3.72 23.01 -11.59
CA GLU A 112 -3.31 21.64 -11.80
C GLU A 112 -4.41 20.65 -11.42
N LEU A 113 -5.13 20.92 -10.33
CA LEU A 113 -6.20 20.05 -9.85
C LEU A 113 -7.46 20.15 -10.74
N GLU A 114 -7.84 21.36 -11.20
CA GLU A 114 -8.98 21.55 -12.10
C GLU A 114 -8.79 20.87 -13.46
N ALA A 115 -7.54 20.76 -13.93
CA ALA A 115 -7.23 20.09 -15.17
C ALA A 115 -7.45 18.57 -15.15
N ILE A 116 -7.57 17.97 -13.99
CA ILE A 116 -7.77 16.52 -13.83
C ILE A 116 -9.27 16.25 -13.61
N VAL A 117 -9.91 15.74 -14.67
CA VAL A 117 -11.31 15.34 -14.67
C VAL A 117 -11.37 13.80 -14.63
N PRO A 118 -12.18 13.20 -13.77
CA PRO A 118 -12.30 11.76 -13.69
C PRO A 118 -12.89 11.13 -14.95
N MET A 119 -12.39 9.97 -15.32
CA MET A 119 -13.06 9.09 -16.26
C MET A 119 -14.22 8.36 -15.58
N LYS A 120 -15.24 7.94 -16.33
CA LYS A 120 -16.36 7.14 -15.81
C LYS A 120 -15.85 5.85 -15.18
N ALA A 121 -16.26 5.55 -13.95
CA ALA A 121 -15.81 4.39 -13.21
C ALA A 121 -16.39 3.08 -13.73
N ALA A 122 -15.61 2.02 -13.65
CA ALA A 122 -16.10 0.65 -13.58
C ALA A 122 -16.56 0.41 -12.14
N PHE A 123 -17.86 0.28 -11.92
CA PHE A 123 -18.47 0.23 -10.60
C PHE A 123 -19.66 -0.71 -10.56
N ASP A 124 -19.82 -1.41 -9.43
CA ASP A 124 -20.97 -2.24 -9.13
C ASP A 124 -21.38 -1.99 -7.68
N LYS A 125 -22.58 -1.43 -7.49
CA LYS A 125 -23.11 -1.05 -6.17
C LYS A 125 -23.25 -2.25 -5.23
N SER A 126 -23.36 -3.46 -5.72
CA SER A 126 -23.44 -4.66 -4.89
C SER A 126 -22.17 -4.88 -4.06
N PHE A 127 -21.01 -4.39 -4.54
CA PHE A 127 -19.74 -4.46 -3.82
C PHE A 127 -19.49 -3.28 -2.87
N VAL A 128 -20.12 -2.12 -3.09
CA VAL A 128 -19.95 -0.94 -2.23
C VAL A 128 -21.31 -0.30 -1.99
N LYS A 129 -22.08 -0.86 -1.07
CA LYS A 129 -23.51 -0.58 -0.89
C LYS A 129 -23.83 0.87 -0.51
N ASN A 130 -22.97 1.49 0.31
CA ASN A 130 -23.16 2.87 0.78
C ASN A 130 -22.55 3.93 -0.14
N LEU A 131 -22.21 3.59 -1.38
CA LEU A 131 -21.67 4.53 -2.35
C LEU A 131 -22.66 4.72 -3.51
N ASP A 132 -23.15 5.95 -3.67
CA ASP A 132 -24.10 6.34 -4.71
C ASP A 132 -23.45 7.33 -5.68
N GLY A 133 -22.96 6.83 -6.82
CA GLY A 133 -22.42 7.64 -7.89
C GLY A 133 -23.03 7.27 -9.22
N THR A 134 -23.21 8.27 -10.10
CA THR A 134 -23.83 8.11 -11.42
C THR A 134 -22.81 8.19 -12.56
N HIS A 135 -21.58 8.59 -12.27
CA HIS A 135 -20.51 8.70 -13.26
C HIS A 135 -19.84 7.34 -13.50
N VAL A 136 -20.63 6.41 -14.02
CA VAL A 136 -20.24 5.01 -14.22
C VAL A 136 -20.34 4.60 -15.68
N LYS A 137 -19.56 3.59 -16.05
CA LYS A 137 -19.60 2.99 -17.38
C LYS A 137 -20.81 2.06 -17.52
N GLU A 138 -21.49 2.16 -18.66
CA GLU A 138 -22.45 1.16 -19.09
C GLU A 138 -21.74 0.03 -19.83
N PHE A 139 -22.09 -1.20 -19.53
CA PHE A 139 -21.47 -2.39 -20.12
C PHE A 139 -22.47 -3.53 -20.27
N LYS A 140 -22.24 -4.44 -21.22
CA LYS A 140 -23.03 -5.65 -21.40
C LYS A 140 -22.45 -6.81 -20.56
N THR A 141 -21.14 -6.94 -20.57
CA THR A 141 -20.39 -7.95 -19.81
C THR A 141 -19.24 -7.30 -19.04
N ARG A 142 -18.77 -7.97 -17.99
CA ARG A 142 -17.55 -7.53 -17.26
C ARG A 142 -16.32 -7.52 -18.17
N TYR A 143 -16.33 -8.34 -19.24
CA TYR A 143 -15.29 -8.30 -20.25
C TYR A 143 -15.30 -6.98 -21.04
N ASP A 144 -16.47 -6.54 -21.51
CA ASP A 144 -16.61 -5.24 -22.19
C ASP A 144 -16.18 -4.09 -21.28
N LEU A 145 -16.48 -4.20 -19.99
CA LEU A 145 -16.06 -3.21 -18.99
C LEU A 145 -14.54 -3.18 -18.84
N ALA A 146 -13.87 -4.34 -18.81
CA ALA A 146 -12.41 -4.42 -18.76
C ALA A 146 -11.78 -3.82 -20.02
N GLU A 147 -12.34 -4.10 -21.22
CA GLU A 147 -11.87 -3.50 -22.46
C GLU A 147 -12.07 -1.98 -22.48
N ALA A 148 -13.17 -1.48 -21.93
CA ALA A 148 -13.39 -0.04 -21.77
C ALA A 148 -12.37 0.62 -20.84
N VAL A 149 -11.97 -0.06 -19.77
CA VAL A 149 -10.88 0.42 -18.87
C VAL A 149 -9.54 0.42 -19.60
N LYS A 150 -9.22 -0.61 -20.37
CA LYS A 150 -8.00 -0.65 -21.21
C LYS A 150 -7.96 0.51 -22.21
N LYS A 151 -9.10 0.81 -22.83
CA LYS A 151 -9.21 1.95 -23.74
C LYS A 151 -8.93 3.27 -23.02
N ASP A 152 -9.51 3.49 -21.84
CA ASP A 152 -9.25 4.70 -21.05
C ASP A 152 -7.76 4.85 -20.72
N ILE A 153 -7.09 3.76 -20.36
CA ILE A 153 -5.65 3.75 -20.06
C ILE A 153 -4.84 4.15 -21.30
N THR A 154 -5.20 3.61 -22.46
CA THR A 154 -4.54 3.93 -23.74
C THR A 154 -4.75 5.40 -24.10
N ASP A 155 -6.00 5.86 -24.07
CA ASP A 155 -6.36 7.25 -24.38
C ASP A 155 -5.64 8.22 -23.43
N PHE A 156 -5.59 7.91 -22.12
CA PHE A 156 -4.86 8.72 -21.15
C PHE A 156 -3.36 8.78 -21.46
N LYS A 157 -2.74 7.63 -21.76
CA LYS A 157 -1.32 7.52 -22.08
C LYS A 157 -0.98 8.37 -23.29
N GLU A 158 -1.74 8.27 -24.36
CA GLU A 158 -1.54 8.98 -25.61
C GLU A 158 -1.76 10.49 -25.45
N LYS A 159 -2.89 10.87 -24.87
CA LYS A 159 -3.27 12.27 -24.64
C LYS A 159 -2.20 13.05 -23.85
N ASN A 160 -1.59 12.41 -22.86
CA ASN A 160 -0.63 13.07 -21.96
C ASN A 160 0.83 12.82 -22.37
N GLY A 161 1.09 11.99 -23.38
CA GLY A 161 2.42 11.62 -23.81
C GLY A 161 3.20 10.88 -22.72
N CYS A 162 2.54 9.95 -22.02
CA CYS A 162 3.17 9.17 -20.97
C CYS A 162 3.96 8.01 -21.59
N ASP A 163 5.22 7.85 -21.20
CA ASP A 163 6.05 6.71 -21.62
C ASP A 163 5.68 5.45 -20.84
N ARG A 164 5.39 5.61 -19.56
CA ARG A 164 5.05 4.54 -18.64
C ARG A 164 3.76 4.87 -17.87
N ILE A 165 3.06 3.83 -17.45
CA ILE A 165 1.86 3.92 -16.60
C ILE A 165 2.02 2.98 -15.42
N VAL A 166 1.52 3.40 -14.27
CA VAL A 166 1.23 2.55 -13.11
C VAL A 166 -0.19 2.80 -12.63
N LEU A 167 -0.81 1.80 -12.05
CA LEU A 167 -2.16 1.90 -11.49
C LEU A 167 -2.11 1.62 -9.99
N VAL A 168 -2.64 2.56 -9.18
CA VAL A 168 -2.72 2.43 -7.72
C VAL A 168 -4.18 2.56 -7.30
N TRP A 169 -4.74 1.50 -6.73
CA TRP A 169 -6.11 1.51 -6.26
C TRP A 169 -6.25 2.40 -5.01
N CYS A 170 -7.02 3.47 -5.13
CA CYS A 170 -7.39 4.38 -4.04
C CYS A 170 -8.91 4.42 -3.78
N GLY A 171 -9.66 3.53 -4.43
CA GLY A 171 -11.10 3.42 -4.30
C GLY A 171 -11.55 2.79 -2.98
N SER A 172 -12.86 2.78 -2.78
CA SER A 172 -13.50 2.31 -1.56
C SER A 172 -13.27 0.83 -1.30
N THR A 173 -13.43 0.44 -0.02
CA THR A 173 -13.43 -0.96 0.43
C THR A 173 -14.65 -1.68 -0.10
N GLU A 174 -14.45 -2.75 -0.86
CA GLU A 174 -15.49 -3.65 -1.35
C GLU A 174 -15.93 -4.63 -0.24
N ILE A 175 -17.11 -5.23 -0.39
CA ILE A 175 -17.62 -6.26 0.53
C ILE A 175 -16.65 -7.43 0.66
N TYR A 176 -16.72 -8.14 1.79
CA TYR A 176 -15.94 -9.34 2.01
C TYR A 176 -16.47 -10.50 1.17
N HIS A 177 -15.58 -11.11 0.43
CA HIS A 177 -15.79 -12.41 -0.22
C HIS A 177 -14.49 -13.19 -0.27
N GLU A 178 -14.59 -14.50 -0.38
CA GLU A 178 -13.45 -15.39 -0.51
C GLU A 178 -13.18 -15.73 -1.98
N ALA A 179 -11.98 -16.23 -2.25
CA ALA A 179 -11.66 -16.69 -3.60
C ALA A 179 -12.46 -17.98 -3.88
N GLU A 180 -13.15 -17.99 -5.02
CA GLU A 180 -13.96 -19.10 -5.48
C GLU A 180 -13.40 -19.71 -6.79
N ASP A 181 -14.12 -20.66 -7.38
CA ASP A 181 -13.69 -21.37 -8.61
C ASP A 181 -13.41 -20.43 -9.79
N VAL A 182 -14.18 -19.35 -9.96
CA VAL A 182 -13.99 -18.34 -11.00
C VAL A 182 -12.63 -17.61 -10.86
N HIS A 183 -12.08 -17.56 -9.66
CA HIS A 183 -10.82 -16.89 -9.33
C HIS A 183 -9.59 -17.83 -9.44
N SER A 184 -9.81 -19.13 -9.64
CA SER A 184 -8.77 -20.17 -9.47
C SER A 184 -7.75 -20.27 -10.60
N SER A 185 -8.04 -19.73 -11.80
CA SER A 185 -7.13 -19.68 -12.92
C SER A 185 -7.50 -18.55 -13.87
N LEU A 186 -6.53 -18.10 -14.66
CA LEU A 186 -6.76 -17.05 -15.65
C LEU A 186 -7.86 -17.42 -16.65
N ALA A 187 -7.85 -18.66 -17.13
CA ALA A 187 -8.85 -19.13 -18.11
C ALA A 187 -10.29 -19.08 -17.53
N ARG A 188 -10.49 -19.49 -16.27
CA ARG A 188 -11.80 -19.40 -15.61
C ARG A 188 -12.21 -17.97 -15.36
N PHE A 189 -11.27 -17.12 -14.94
CA PHE A 189 -11.53 -15.71 -14.72
C PHE A 189 -11.96 -14.99 -16.01
N GLU A 190 -11.25 -15.22 -17.12
CA GLU A 190 -11.60 -14.64 -18.42
C GLU A 190 -12.95 -15.16 -18.96
N GLN A 191 -13.29 -16.43 -18.70
CA GLN A 191 -14.60 -16.94 -18.99
C GLN A 191 -15.67 -16.26 -18.12
N GLY A 192 -15.42 -16.13 -16.82
CA GLY A 192 -16.31 -15.42 -15.89
C GLY A 192 -16.55 -13.95 -16.30
N LEU A 193 -15.53 -13.24 -16.80
CA LEU A 193 -15.71 -11.89 -17.35
C LEU A 193 -16.70 -11.87 -18.53
N LYS A 194 -16.62 -12.85 -19.44
CA LYS A 194 -17.52 -12.98 -20.61
C LYS A 194 -18.93 -13.38 -20.21
N ASP A 195 -19.06 -14.26 -19.23
CA ASP A 195 -20.33 -14.76 -18.70
C ASP A 195 -20.99 -13.78 -17.71
N ASN A 196 -20.35 -12.63 -17.47
CA ASN A 196 -20.80 -11.60 -16.52
C ASN A 196 -20.97 -12.12 -15.09
N ASP A 197 -20.03 -12.99 -14.63
CA ASP A 197 -20.08 -13.61 -13.30
C ASP A 197 -20.11 -12.54 -12.20
N PRO A 198 -21.15 -12.52 -11.35
CA PRO A 198 -21.32 -11.49 -10.32
C PRO A 198 -20.26 -11.52 -9.22
N ARG A 199 -19.45 -12.56 -9.11
CA ARG A 199 -18.38 -12.72 -8.11
C ARG A 199 -17.09 -11.98 -8.48
N ILE A 200 -16.98 -11.48 -9.71
CA ILE A 200 -15.82 -10.69 -10.15
C ILE A 200 -16.04 -9.22 -9.74
N ALA A 201 -15.28 -8.77 -8.77
CA ALA A 201 -15.36 -7.42 -8.22
C ALA A 201 -14.83 -6.34 -9.17
N PRO A 202 -15.27 -5.08 -9.05
CA PRO A 202 -14.74 -3.96 -9.82
C PRO A 202 -13.22 -3.80 -9.70
N SER A 203 -12.65 -3.96 -8.50
CA SER A 203 -11.19 -3.88 -8.30
C SER A 203 -10.42 -4.94 -9.11
N MET A 204 -11.00 -6.14 -9.26
CA MET A 204 -10.41 -7.20 -10.10
C MET A 204 -10.44 -6.84 -11.59
N ILE A 205 -11.46 -6.12 -12.05
CA ILE A 205 -11.59 -5.66 -13.45
C ILE A 205 -10.48 -4.65 -13.77
N TYR A 206 -10.25 -3.67 -12.91
CA TYR A 206 -9.15 -2.71 -13.07
C TYR A 206 -7.78 -3.40 -13.03
N ALA A 207 -7.58 -4.33 -12.11
CA ALA A 207 -6.35 -5.09 -12.02
C ALA A 207 -6.11 -5.95 -13.27
N TYR A 208 -7.13 -6.68 -13.74
CA TYR A 208 -7.07 -7.45 -14.98
C TYR A 208 -6.74 -6.56 -16.18
N ALA A 209 -7.42 -5.42 -16.34
CA ALA A 209 -7.17 -4.48 -17.41
C ALA A 209 -5.71 -3.99 -17.41
N ALA A 210 -5.22 -3.51 -16.28
CA ALA A 210 -3.85 -3.02 -16.15
C ALA A 210 -2.81 -4.12 -16.40
N ILE A 211 -2.91 -5.25 -15.69
CA ILE A 211 -1.93 -6.33 -15.75
C ILE A 211 -1.88 -6.96 -17.14
N SER A 212 -3.02 -7.12 -17.83
CA SER A 212 -3.06 -7.65 -19.21
C SER A 212 -2.35 -6.74 -20.22
N MET A 213 -2.24 -5.44 -19.93
CA MET A 213 -1.47 -4.47 -20.71
C MET A 213 0.00 -4.36 -20.25
N GLY A 214 0.43 -5.20 -19.30
CA GLY A 214 1.77 -5.14 -18.73
C GLY A 214 2.00 -3.93 -17.81
N ILE A 215 0.93 -3.31 -17.29
CA ILE A 215 0.96 -2.14 -16.43
C ILE A 215 0.96 -2.58 -14.97
N PRO A 216 1.95 -2.14 -14.16
CA PRO A 216 2.03 -2.45 -12.75
C PRO A 216 0.78 -2.01 -11.97
N PHE A 217 0.40 -2.83 -10.98
CA PHE A 217 -0.79 -2.57 -10.16
C PHE A 217 -0.48 -2.69 -8.67
N ALA A 218 -0.89 -1.69 -7.87
CA ALA A 218 -0.84 -1.72 -6.41
C ALA A 218 -2.24 -1.55 -5.81
N ASN A 219 -2.62 -2.46 -4.89
CA ASN A 219 -3.91 -2.41 -4.22
C ASN A 219 -3.81 -1.68 -2.88
N GLY A 220 -4.38 -0.47 -2.80
CA GLY A 220 -4.42 0.33 -1.57
C GLY A 220 -5.57 0.02 -0.61
N ALA A 221 -6.55 -0.80 -1.02
CA ALA A 221 -7.68 -1.23 -0.20
C ALA A 221 -7.54 -2.69 0.25
N PRO A 222 -8.34 -3.16 1.24
CA PRO A 222 -8.29 -4.55 1.70
C PRO A 222 -9.01 -5.55 0.78
N ASN A 223 -9.53 -5.08 -0.34
CA ASN A 223 -10.31 -5.85 -1.31
C ASN A 223 -9.58 -7.11 -1.76
N LEU A 224 -10.32 -8.19 -1.99
CA LEU A 224 -9.84 -9.35 -2.72
C LEU A 224 -9.62 -8.92 -4.18
N THR A 225 -8.37 -8.78 -4.61
CA THR A 225 -8.02 -8.28 -5.94
C THR A 225 -6.90 -9.11 -6.55
N CYS A 226 -5.63 -8.67 -6.43
CA CYS A 226 -4.49 -9.38 -7.00
C CYS A 226 -4.05 -10.61 -6.18
N ASP A 227 -4.65 -10.85 -5.04
CA ASP A 227 -4.45 -12.01 -4.18
C ASP A 227 -5.30 -13.24 -4.59
N ILE A 228 -5.79 -13.26 -5.84
CA ILE A 228 -6.41 -14.43 -6.47
C ILE A 228 -5.43 -15.11 -7.43
N PRO A 229 -5.48 -16.46 -7.55
CA PRO A 229 -4.59 -17.21 -8.45
C PRO A 229 -4.60 -16.70 -9.89
N ALA A 230 -5.78 -16.37 -10.43
CA ALA A 230 -5.94 -15.91 -11.82
C ALA A 230 -5.11 -14.64 -12.13
N LEU A 231 -5.12 -13.63 -11.25
CA LEU A 231 -4.40 -12.38 -11.50
C LEU A 231 -2.91 -12.50 -11.16
N THR A 232 -2.54 -13.37 -10.23
CA THR A 232 -1.13 -13.74 -10.02
C THR A 232 -0.54 -14.45 -11.23
N GLU A 233 -1.29 -15.42 -11.83
CA GLU A 233 -0.93 -16.09 -13.08
C GLU A 233 -0.74 -15.08 -14.22
N LEU A 234 -1.69 -14.16 -14.38
CA LEU A 234 -1.61 -13.11 -15.40
C LEU A 234 -0.39 -12.21 -15.21
N ALA A 235 -0.10 -11.81 -13.97
CA ALA A 235 1.04 -10.96 -13.63
C ALA A 235 2.38 -11.62 -13.99
N LEU A 236 2.52 -12.92 -13.74
CA LEU A 236 3.70 -13.69 -14.16
C LEU A 236 3.78 -13.82 -15.68
N LYS A 237 2.66 -14.12 -16.34
CA LYS A 237 2.59 -14.26 -17.80
C LYS A 237 2.96 -12.99 -18.57
N THR A 238 2.56 -11.83 -18.03
CA THR A 238 2.83 -10.53 -18.65
C THR A 238 4.10 -9.85 -18.12
N ALA A 239 4.87 -10.55 -17.28
CA ALA A 239 6.04 -10.01 -16.58
C ALA A 239 5.72 -8.67 -15.89
N THR A 240 4.63 -8.62 -15.15
CA THR A 240 4.13 -7.40 -14.51
C THR A 240 4.21 -7.48 -12.99
N PRO A 241 4.86 -6.51 -12.30
CA PRO A 241 4.87 -6.47 -10.85
C PRO A 241 3.51 -6.04 -10.30
N ILE A 242 3.09 -6.69 -9.22
CA ILE A 242 1.87 -6.39 -8.47
C ILE A 242 2.17 -6.29 -6.99
N GLY A 243 1.43 -5.48 -6.25
CA GLY A 243 1.56 -5.33 -4.81
C GLY A 243 0.23 -5.03 -4.13
N GLY A 244 0.13 -5.40 -2.88
CA GLY A 244 -1.06 -5.18 -2.05
C GLY A 244 -0.87 -5.80 -0.66
N LYS A 245 -1.83 -5.62 0.23
CA LYS A 245 -3.02 -4.78 0.09
C LYS A 245 -3.27 -3.97 1.37
N ASP A 246 -4.12 -2.96 1.25
CA ASP A 246 -4.53 -2.05 2.34
C ASP A 246 -3.38 -1.17 2.86
N PHE A 247 -3.38 0.12 2.52
CA PHE A 247 -2.33 1.07 2.95
C PHE A 247 -2.14 1.09 4.46
N LYS A 248 -0.90 0.93 4.92
CA LYS A 248 -0.55 0.85 6.34
C LYS A 248 -0.56 2.22 7.00
N THR A 249 -1.71 2.59 7.53
CA THR A 249 -1.96 3.83 8.26
C THR A 249 -2.51 3.55 9.66
N GLY A 250 -2.64 4.57 10.49
CA GLY A 250 -3.39 4.56 11.75
C GLY A 250 -2.98 3.45 12.72
N GLN A 251 -3.95 2.75 13.27
CA GLN A 251 -3.74 1.72 14.30
C GLN A 251 -2.87 0.55 13.85
N THR A 252 -2.96 0.13 12.59
CA THR A 252 -2.11 -0.97 12.12
C THR A 252 -0.63 -0.55 12.07
N LEU A 253 -0.33 0.71 11.71
CA LEU A 253 1.03 1.23 11.85
C LEU A 253 1.49 1.09 13.31
N MET A 254 0.67 1.49 14.30
CA MET A 254 1.01 1.35 15.72
C MET A 254 1.23 -0.12 16.12
N LYS A 255 0.38 -1.05 15.66
CA LYS A 255 0.57 -2.49 15.92
C LYS A 255 1.91 -3.00 15.40
N THR A 256 2.28 -2.65 14.17
CA THR A 256 3.53 -3.08 13.54
C THR A 256 4.79 -2.46 14.15
N ILE A 257 4.65 -1.41 14.97
CA ILE A 257 5.72 -0.80 15.75
C ILE A 257 5.81 -1.41 17.15
N LEU A 258 4.66 -1.50 17.84
CA LEU A 258 4.62 -1.87 19.26
C LEU A 258 4.73 -3.38 19.50
N ALA A 259 3.99 -4.18 18.74
CA ALA A 259 3.97 -5.62 18.96
C ALA A 259 5.34 -6.29 18.78
N PRO A 260 6.16 -5.94 17.76
CA PRO A 260 7.54 -6.45 17.67
C PRO A 260 8.41 -6.07 18.86
N GLY A 261 8.24 -4.86 19.40
CA GLY A 261 8.96 -4.40 20.59
C GLY A 261 8.58 -5.18 21.86
N LEU A 262 7.29 -5.49 22.04
CA LEU A 262 6.81 -6.32 23.15
C LEU A 262 7.35 -7.76 23.01
N GLN A 263 7.27 -8.33 21.80
CA GLN A 263 7.79 -9.65 21.48
C GLN A 263 9.31 -9.74 21.73
N ALA A 264 10.09 -8.76 21.27
CA ALA A 264 11.55 -8.72 21.46
C ALA A 264 11.95 -8.66 22.94
N ARG A 265 11.06 -8.16 23.81
CA ARG A 265 11.25 -8.12 25.26
C ARG A 265 10.65 -9.33 25.98
N ALA A 266 10.10 -10.31 25.24
CA ALA A 266 9.39 -11.46 25.79
C ALA A 266 8.29 -11.06 26.82
N LEU A 267 7.59 -9.96 26.56
CA LEU A 267 6.44 -9.56 27.36
C LEU A 267 5.19 -10.25 26.84
N GLY A 268 4.37 -10.78 27.76
CA GLY A 268 3.11 -11.42 27.42
C GLY A 268 2.03 -10.40 27.06
N LEU A 269 1.06 -10.82 26.28
CA LEU A 269 -0.06 -10.00 25.82
C LEU A 269 -1.37 -10.77 26.02
N GLU A 270 -2.24 -10.29 26.92
CA GLU A 270 -3.56 -10.86 27.18
C GLU A 270 -4.65 -10.24 26.31
N GLY A 271 -4.53 -8.95 25.99
CA GLY A 271 -5.56 -8.25 25.26
C GLY A 271 -5.08 -7.07 24.46
N TRP A 272 -5.69 -6.89 23.28
CA TRP A 272 -5.54 -5.68 22.47
C TRP A 272 -6.90 -5.25 21.92
N PHE A 273 -7.50 -4.29 22.59
CA PHE A 273 -8.78 -3.73 22.16
C PHE A 273 -8.56 -2.43 21.41
N SER A 274 -8.93 -2.43 20.12
CA SER A 274 -8.82 -1.28 19.22
C SER A 274 -10.21 -0.72 18.91
N THR A 275 -10.43 0.57 19.13
CA THR A 275 -11.61 1.25 18.61
C THR A 275 -11.22 2.54 17.92
N ASN A 276 -11.98 2.93 16.90
CA ASN A 276 -11.78 4.20 16.23
C ASN A 276 -13.10 4.78 15.71
N ILE A 277 -13.12 6.10 15.55
CA ILE A 277 -14.19 6.86 14.93
C ILE A 277 -13.63 7.61 13.72
N LEU A 278 -14.42 7.62 12.65
CA LEU A 278 -14.05 8.22 11.36
C LEU A 278 -15.32 8.77 10.69
N GLY A 279 -15.27 9.97 10.17
CA GLY A 279 -16.45 10.67 9.67
C GLY A 279 -16.42 10.99 8.19
N ASN A 280 -15.43 10.54 7.44
CA ASN A 280 -15.34 10.70 5.99
C ASN A 280 -16.14 9.63 5.24
N ARG A 281 -16.06 9.64 3.91
CA ARG A 281 -16.79 8.68 3.06
C ARG A 281 -16.32 7.24 3.25
N ASP A 282 -15.04 6.99 3.57
CA ASP A 282 -14.57 5.65 3.94
C ASP A 282 -15.26 5.14 5.20
N GLY A 283 -15.42 6.01 6.21
CA GLY A 283 -16.20 5.70 7.41
C GLY A 283 -17.65 5.33 7.09
N TRP A 284 -18.28 6.05 6.18
CA TRP A 284 -19.64 5.76 5.73
C TRP A 284 -19.75 4.41 4.99
N VAL A 285 -18.80 4.09 4.13
CA VAL A 285 -18.73 2.78 3.47
C VAL A 285 -18.57 1.66 4.50
N LEU A 286 -17.70 1.84 5.50
CA LEU A 286 -17.43 0.86 6.55
C LEU A 286 -18.56 0.74 7.61
N ASP A 287 -19.57 1.60 7.55
CA ASP A 287 -20.78 1.46 8.39
C ASP A 287 -21.68 0.29 7.91
N ASP A 288 -21.51 -0.17 6.67
CA ASP A 288 -22.10 -1.41 6.19
C ASP A 288 -21.30 -2.62 6.74
N PRO A 289 -21.99 -3.62 7.37
CA PRO A 289 -21.32 -4.76 7.99
C PRO A 289 -20.49 -5.62 7.04
N ASP A 290 -20.90 -5.77 5.78
CA ASP A 290 -20.20 -6.61 4.81
C ASP A 290 -18.92 -5.94 4.31
N ASN A 291 -18.96 -4.61 4.11
CA ASN A 291 -17.78 -3.82 3.80
C ASN A 291 -16.83 -3.72 5.00
N PHE A 292 -17.38 -3.57 6.23
CA PHE A 292 -16.60 -3.57 7.46
C PHE A 292 -15.83 -4.89 7.67
N LYS A 293 -16.46 -6.04 7.38
CA LYS A 293 -15.83 -7.36 7.55
C LYS A 293 -14.53 -7.48 6.76
N THR A 294 -14.46 -6.94 5.55
CA THR A 294 -13.23 -6.89 4.74
C THR A 294 -12.09 -6.18 5.48
N LYS A 295 -12.42 -5.05 6.12
CA LYS A 295 -11.44 -4.27 6.90
C LYS A 295 -11.08 -4.92 8.23
N GLU A 296 -12.02 -5.57 8.88
CA GLU A 296 -11.82 -6.31 10.14
C GLU A 296 -10.83 -7.45 9.93
N VAL A 297 -11.04 -8.29 8.92
CA VAL A 297 -10.15 -9.41 8.56
C VAL A 297 -8.74 -8.93 8.27
N SER A 298 -8.61 -7.85 7.48
CA SER A 298 -7.30 -7.25 7.17
C SER A 298 -6.52 -6.80 8.41
N LYS A 299 -7.21 -6.39 9.48
CA LYS A 299 -6.57 -5.87 10.71
C LYS A 299 -6.34 -6.93 11.78
N LEU A 300 -7.13 -8.00 11.82
CA LEU A 300 -7.04 -9.02 12.87
C LEU A 300 -5.79 -9.87 12.73
N GLY A 301 -5.44 -10.33 11.54
CA GLY A 301 -4.28 -11.20 11.30
C GLY A 301 -2.93 -10.60 11.68
N VAL A 302 -2.82 -9.26 11.77
CA VAL A 302 -1.55 -8.56 12.02
C VAL A 302 -0.85 -9.00 13.31
N LEU A 303 -1.60 -9.10 14.42
CA LEU A 303 -1.00 -9.48 15.71
C LEU A 303 -0.66 -10.97 15.76
N GLU A 304 -1.49 -11.81 15.19
CA GLU A 304 -1.25 -13.26 15.12
C GLU A 304 0.04 -13.57 14.32
N ASP A 305 0.23 -12.87 13.19
CA ASP A 305 1.42 -13.04 12.35
C ASP A 305 2.70 -12.52 13.04
N ILE A 306 2.63 -11.45 13.83
CA ILE A 306 3.78 -10.94 14.57
C ILE A 306 4.11 -11.84 15.76
N LEU A 307 3.12 -12.10 16.60
CA LEU A 307 3.30 -12.73 17.91
C LEU A 307 3.43 -14.25 17.84
N GLN A 308 2.80 -14.87 16.83
CA GLN A 308 2.80 -16.30 16.59
C GLN A 308 2.45 -17.11 17.87
N PRO A 309 1.18 -17.02 18.35
CA PRO A 309 0.75 -17.64 19.61
C PRO A 309 1.06 -19.13 19.72
N GLU A 310 1.05 -19.84 18.60
CA GLU A 310 1.39 -21.27 18.52
C GLU A 310 2.85 -21.58 18.86
N LEU A 311 3.77 -20.61 18.66
CA LEU A 311 5.18 -20.76 19.02
C LEU A 311 5.49 -20.29 20.43
N SER A 312 4.65 -19.42 20.99
CA SER A 312 4.82 -18.84 22.32
C SER A 312 3.51 -18.79 23.08
N PRO A 313 2.88 -19.98 23.33
CA PRO A 313 1.53 -20.04 23.93
C PRO A 313 1.48 -19.44 25.33
N ASP A 314 2.54 -19.57 26.15
CA ASP A 314 2.60 -18.98 27.50
C ASP A 314 2.56 -17.44 27.50
N LEU A 315 2.90 -16.80 26.39
CA LEU A 315 2.92 -15.34 26.26
C LEU A 315 1.71 -14.80 25.50
N TYR A 316 1.17 -15.54 24.53
CA TYR A 316 0.19 -15.03 23.57
C TYR A 316 -0.98 -15.97 23.30
N GLY A 317 -1.02 -17.17 23.92
CA GLY A 317 -2.03 -18.20 23.61
C GLY A 317 -3.47 -17.76 23.91
N ASP A 318 -3.67 -16.94 24.93
CA ASP A 318 -4.98 -16.44 25.36
C ASP A 318 -5.28 -15.01 24.90
N LEU A 319 -4.61 -14.54 23.85
CA LEU A 319 -4.76 -13.17 23.36
C LEU A 319 -6.20 -12.86 22.92
N TYR A 320 -6.86 -11.95 23.62
CA TYR A 320 -8.14 -11.37 23.20
C TYR A 320 -7.89 -10.15 22.30
N HIS A 321 -8.15 -10.30 21.01
CA HIS A 321 -7.98 -9.22 20.02
C HIS A 321 -9.33 -8.78 19.46
N LYS A 322 -9.67 -7.49 19.59
CA LYS A 322 -10.94 -6.93 19.12
C LYS A 322 -10.74 -5.60 18.44
N ILE A 323 -11.48 -5.40 17.33
CA ILE A 323 -11.46 -4.18 16.55
C ILE A 323 -12.87 -3.62 16.40
N ARG A 324 -13.02 -2.30 16.55
CA ARG A 324 -14.24 -1.54 16.27
C ARG A 324 -13.92 -0.33 15.42
N ILE A 325 -14.75 -0.07 14.42
CA ILE A 325 -14.75 1.16 13.62
C ILE A 325 -16.18 1.69 13.67
N ASN A 326 -16.34 2.96 14.03
CA ASN A 326 -17.64 3.58 14.13
C ASN A 326 -17.67 4.79 13.20
N TYR A 327 -18.71 4.88 12.39
CA TYR A 327 -18.95 6.07 11.59
C TYR A 327 -19.42 7.20 12.48
N TYR A 328 -18.71 8.34 12.41
CA TYR A 328 -19.05 9.53 13.19
C TYR A 328 -18.76 10.79 12.35
N PRO A 329 -19.78 11.32 11.64
CA PRO A 329 -19.65 12.42 10.68
C PRO A 329 -18.85 13.64 11.17
N PRO A 330 -18.99 14.10 12.44
CA PRO A 330 -18.27 15.28 12.91
C PRO A 330 -16.75 15.16 12.85
N ARG A 331 -16.19 13.95 12.75
CA ARG A 331 -14.74 13.73 12.64
C ARG A 331 -14.18 13.97 11.24
N LYS A 332 -15.01 13.93 10.20
CA LYS A 332 -14.54 14.05 8.81
C LYS A 332 -13.36 13.09 8.55
N ASP A 333 -12.24 13.56 7.99
CA ASP A 333 -11.03 12.75 7.79
C ASP A 333 -10.15 12.59 9.05
N ASN A 334 -10.47 13.29 10.15
CA ASN A 334 -9.75 13.15 11.41
C ASN A 334 -10.15 11.85 12.11
N LYS A 335 -9.37 10.82 11.91
CA LYS A 335 -9.57 9.51 12.51
C LYS A 335 -9.00 9.50 13.91
N GLU A 336 -9.86 9.35 14.89
CA GLU A 336 -9.45 9.20 16.26
C GLU A 336 -9.52 7.74 16.68
N SER A 337 -8.44 7.24 17.25
CA SER A 337 -8.30 5.82 17.62
C SER A 337 -7.77 5.67 19.03
N TRP A 338 -8.29 4.66 19.73
CA TRP A 338 -7.83 4.25 21.06
C TRP A 338 -7.47 2.77 21.02
N ASP A 339 -6.27 2.47 21.53
CA ASP A 339 -5.86 1.09 21.79
C ASP A 339 -5.67 0.91 23.29
N ASN A 340 -6.32 -0.11 23.84
CA ASN A 340 -6.07 -0.61 25.17
C ASN A 340 -5.33 -1.94 25.04
N ILE A 341 -4.11 -1.98 25.58
CA ILE A 341 -3.18 -3.09 25.42
C ILE A 341 -2.86 -3.63 26.82
N ASP A 342 -3.35 -4.80 27.15
CA ASP A 342 -3.12 -5.45 28.42
C ASP A 342 -1.96 -6.43 28.28
N ILE A 343 -0.86 -6.12 28.96
CA ILE A 343 0.39 -6.88 28.92
C ILE A 343 0.73 -7.44 30.30
N PHE A 344 1.56 -8.47 30.33
CA PHE A 344 2.15 -8.94 31.57
C PHE A 344 3.65 -9.20 31.41
N GLY A 345 4.36 -9.07 32.52
CA GLY A 345 5.81 -9.18 32.57
C GLY A 345 6.26 -10.20 33.62
N TRP A 346 7.39 -9.89 34.27
CA TRP A 346 8.01 -10.73 35.28
C TRP A 346 7.00 -11.25 36.30
N LEU A 347 7.00 -12.55 36.56
CA LEU A 347 6.08 -13.26 37.47
C LEU A 347 4.59 -13.13 37.13
N GLY A 348 4.25 -12.78 35.89
CA GLY A 348 2.85 -12.61 35.46
C GLY A 348 2.21 -11.28 35.91
N TYR A 349 2.98 -10.31 36.41
CA TYR A 349 2.42 -9.04 36.86
C TYR A 349 1.89 -8.23 35.65
N LYS A 350 0.60 -7.82 35.79
CA LYS A 350 -0.15 -7.14 34.74
C LYS A 350 0.19 -5.64 34.66
N MET A 351 0.23 -5.16 33.46
CA MET A 351 0.46 -3.74 33.12
C MET A 351 -0.44 -3.38 31.94
N GLN A 352 -0.62 -2.09 31.70
CA GLN A 352 -1.47 -1.60 30.63
C GLN A 352 -0.78 -0.50 29.83
N ILE A 353 -0.87 -0.57 28.51
CA ILE A 353 -0.48 0.51 27.62
C ILE A 353 -1.76 1.06 26.97
N LYS A 354 -1.93 2.37 26.97
CA LYS A 354 -3.00 3.06 26.26
C LYS A 354 -2.40 3.95 25.19
N VAL A 355 -2.89 3.78 23.95
CA VAL A 355 -2.51 4.64 22.84
C VAL A 355 -3.75 5.44 22.43
N ASN A 356 -3.63 6.75 22.43
CA ASN A 356 -4.61 7.63 21.82
C ASN A 356 -3.95 8.31 20.62
N PHE A 357 -4.47 8.02 19.42
CA PHE A 357 -3.88 8.48 18.18
C PHE A 357 -4.94 9.18 17.31
N LEU A 358 -4.89 10.51 17.30
CA LEU A 358 -5.63 11.32 16.34
C LEU A 358 -4.79 11.45 15.06
N CYS A 359 -5.18 10.76 13.99
CA CYS A 359 -4.50 10.84 12.71
C CYS A 359 -5.44 11.34 11.61
N ARG A 360 -4.83 11.81 10.52
CA ARG A 360 -5.54 12.08 9.26
C ARG A 360 -5.14 10.98 8.28
N ASP A 361 -6.05 10.03 8.05
CA ASP A 361 -5.76 8.79 7.31
C ASP A 361 -5.23 9.10 5.91
N SER A 362 -5.84 10.06 5.20
CA SER A 362 -5.42 10.47 3.86
C SER A 362 -4.04 11.13 3.83
N ILE A 363 -3.64 11.87 4.89
CA ILE A 363 -2.30 12.45 5.02
C ILE A 363 -1.23 11.36 5.21
N LEU A 364 -1.55 10.28 5.93
CA LEU A 364 -0.64 9.15 6.08
C LEU A 364 -0.58 8.28 4.82
N ALA A 365 -1.67 8.19 4.06
CA ALA A 365 -1.75 7.37 2.85
C ALA A 365 -1.11 8.05 1.63
N ALA A 366 -1.19 9.36 1.50
CA ALA A 366 -0.69 10.09 0.32
C ALA A 366 0.79 9.79 -0.01
N PRO A 367 1.75 9.86 0.94
CA PRO A 367 3.14 9.49 0.67
C PRO A 367 3.32 8.01 0.36
N ILE A 368 2.45 7.12 0.84
CA ILE A 368 2.46 5.69 0.49
C ILE A 368 2.10 5.52 -0.99
N VAL A 369 1.08 6.24 -1.48
CA VAL A 369 0.71 6.21 -2.91
C VAL A 369 1.89 6.64 -3.78
N LEU A 370 2.58 7.72 -3.40
CA LEU A 370 3.78 8.19 -4.09
C LEU A 370 4.87 7.13 -4.14
N ASP A 371 5.22 6.59 -2.98
CA ASP A 371 6.29 5.61 -2.87
C ASP A 371 5.97 4.33 -3.65
N LEU A 372 4.73 3.83 -3.55
CA LEU A 372 4.30 2.65 -4.30
C LEU A 372 4.33 2.89 -5.80
N ALA A 373 3.86 4.05 -6.28
CA ALA A 373 3.89 4.37 -7.71
C ALA A 373 5.33 4.40 -8.25
N LEU A 374 6.26 5.01 -7.51
CA LEU A 374 7.67 5.09 -7.89
C LEU A 374 8.37 3.72 -7.82
N PHE A 375 8.14 2.95 -6.75
CA PHE A 375 8.79 1.65 -6.59
C PHE A 375 8.24 0.57 -7.52
N ILE A 376 6.93 0.58 -7.82
CA ILE A 376 6.38 -0.44 -8.72
C ILE A 376 6.75 -0.15 -10.19
N ASP A 377 6.91 1.14 -10.58
CA ASP A 377 7.55 1.53 -11.85
C ASP A 377 9.01 1.06 -11.90
N PHE A 378 9.75 1.29 -10.82
CA PHE A 378 11.13 0.83 -10.69
C PHE A 378 11.24 -0.70 -10.81
N ALA A 379 10.37 -1.45 -10.11
CA ALA A 379 10.31 -2.91 -10.19
C ALA A 379 10.08 -3.38 -11.64
N LYS A 380 9.16 -2.75 -12.37
CA LYS A 380 8.91 -3.06 -13.79
C LYS A 380 10.14 -2.80 -14.66
N ARG A 381 10.82 -1.68 -14.47
CA ARG A 381 12.06 -1.34 -15.22
C ARG A 381 13.23 -2.25 -14.84
N ALA A 382 13.24 -2.77 -13.62
CA ALA A 382 14.21 -3.78 -13.17
C ALA A 382 13.89 -5.21 -13.65
N GLY A 383 12.80 -5.40 -14.41
CA GLY A 383 12.39 -6.71 -14.94
C GLY A 383 11.73 -7.64 -13.90
N MET A 384 11.30 -7.10 -12.77
CA MET A 384 10.57 -7.88 -11.75
C MET A 384 9.13 -8.18 -12.21
N SER A 385 8.56 -9.28 -11.73
CA SER A 385 7.21 -9.73 -12.06
C SER A 385 6.50 -10.36 -10.87
N GLY A 386 5.17 -10.48 -10.93
CA GLY A 386 4.37 -11.08 -9.86
C GLY A 386 4.36 -10.25 -8.59
N ILE A 387 4.12 -10.92 -7.46
CA ILE A 387 3.96 -10.30 -6.14
C ILE A 387 5.28 -9.68 -5.68
N GLN A 388 5.24 -8.39 -5.34
CA GLN A 388 6.38 -7.64 -4.82
C GLN A 388 6.38 -7.61 -3.29
N GLU A 389 6.75 -8.72 -2.65
CA GLU A 389 6.73 -8.84 -1.19
C GLU A 389 7.62 -7.82 -0.45
N TRP A 390 8.64 -7.29 -1.10
CA TRP A 390 9.50 -6.27 -0.52
C TRP A 390 8.79 -4.92 -0.30
N LEU A 391 7.60 -4.74 -0.91
CA LEU A 391 6.70 -3.62 -0.67
C LEU A 391 5.75 -3.84 0.53
N SER A 392 5.86 -4.96 1.25
CA SER A 392 5.07 -5.26 2.46
C SER A 392 5.09 -4.14 3.51
N PHE A 393 6.17 -3.34 3.53
CA PHE A 393 6.30 -2.16 4.38
C PHE A 393 5.11 -1.20 4.28
N TYR A 394 4.46 -1.12 3.13
CA TYR A 394 3.37 -0.18 2.84
C TYR A 394 1.97 -0.74 3.11
N PHE A 395 1.84 -2.02 3.40
CA PHE A 395 0.54 -2.71 3.45
C PHE A 395 0.19 -3.27 4.82
N LYS A 396 -1.10 -3.22 5.16
CA LYS A 396 -1.67 -3.85 6.37
C LYS A 396 -1.82 -5.35 6.24
N SER A 397 -2.13 -5.84 5.04
CA SER A 397 -2.24 -7.25 4.71
C SER A 397 -1.37 -7.53 3.48
N PRO A 398 -0.03 -7.58 3.64
CA PRO A 398 0.85 -7.75 2.51
C PRO A 398 0.65 -9.10 1.83
N GLN A 399 0.61 -9.07 0.51
CA GLN A 399 0.61 -10.27 -0.32
C GLN A 399 1.95 -10.99 -0.22
N THR A 400 1.91 -12.31 -0.17
CA THR A 400 3.08 -13.19 -0.10
C THR A 400 3.00 -14.27 -1.17
N ALA A 401 4.11 -14.95 -1.41
CA ALA A 401 4.11 -16.18 -2.16
C ALA A 401 3.24 -17.24 -1.46
N PRO A 402 2.61 -18.17 -2.23
CA PRO A 402 1.77 -19.21 -1.65
C PRO A 402 2.48 -20.00 -0.55
N GLY A 403 1.79 -20.17 0.58
CA GLY A 403 2.30 -20.93 1.73
C GLY A 403 3.25 -20.18 2.66
N LEU A 404 3.57 -18.91 2.38
CA LEU A 404 4.37 -18.08 3.28
C LEU A 404 3.47 -17.22 4.17
N ARG A 405 3.85 -17.09 5.44
CA ARG A 405 3.24 -16.14 6.37
C ARG A 405 3.72 -14.73 6.04
N PRO A 406 2.84 -13.72 6.01
CA PRO A 406 3.25 -12.35 5.79
C PRO A 406 4.09 -11.81 6.95
N GLU A 407 5.13 -11.03 6.63
CA GLU A 407 5.90 -10.31 7.63
C GLU A 407 5.19 -9.00 7.98
N HIS A 408 4.93 -8.76 9.26
CA HIS A 408 4.26 -7.55 9.76
C HIS A 408 5.13 -6.69 10.70
N ASP A 409 6.31 -7.18 11.11
CA ASP A 409 7.28 -6.36 11.81
C ASP A 409 7.81 -5.27 10.88
N ILE A 410 7.48 -4.01 11.15
CA ILE A 410 7.81 -2.88 10.28
C ILE A 410 9.33 -2.72 10.08
N PHE A 411 10.13 -3.08 11.07
CA PHE A 411 11.58 -2.96 11.00
C PHE A 411 12.19 -4.04 10.09
N LYS A 412 11.65 -5.26 10.13
CA LYS A 412 12.02 -6.33 9.20
C LYS A 412 11.54 -6.02 7.78
N GLN A 413 10.34 -5.47 7.64
CA GLN A 413 9.82 -5.03 6.35
C GLN A 413 10.69 -3.93 5.73
N LEU A 414 11.13 -2.93 6.53
CA LEU A 414 12.06 -1.90 6.08
C LEU A 414 13.43 -2.49 5.70
N ALA A 415 13.94 -3.44 6.47
CA ALA A 415 15.19 -4.14 6.15
C ALA A 415 15.08 -4.91 4.83
N LYS A 416 13.94 -5.60 4.58
CA LYS A 416 13.65 -6.29 3.32
C LYS A 416 13.60 -5.31 2.14
N LEU A 417 12.89 -4.18 2.30
CA LEU A 417 12.84 -3.12 1.30
C LEU A 417 14.25 -2.60 0.97
N HIS A 418 15.03 -2.22 1.97
CA HIS A 418 16.39 -1.73 1.77
C HIS A 418 17.32 -2.77 1.12
N ASN A 419 17.24 -4.04 1.54
CA ASN A 419 18.06 -5.09 0.95
C ASN A 419 17.66 -5.40 -0.51
N THR A 420 16.37 -5.29 -0.84
CA THR A 420 15.94 -5.41 -2.24
C THR A 420 16.53 -4.28 -3.09
N LEU A 421 16.51 -3.03 -2.60
CA LEU A 421 17.12 -1.91 -3.30
C LEU A 421 18.64 -2.09 -3.46
N ARG A 422 19.34 -2.52 -2.39
CA ARG A 422 20.78 -2.83 -2.47
C ARG A 422 21.07 -3.90 -3.52
N TYR A 423 20.32 -5.00 -3.47
CA TYR A 423 20.48 -6.10 -4.42
C TYR A 423 20.33 -5.64 -5.87
N LEU A 424 19.25 -4.92 -6.17
CA LEU A 424 18.96 -4.41 -7.51
C LEU A 424 20.03 -3.42 -7.99
N MET A 425 20.59 -2.63 -7.08
CA MET A 425 21.63 -1.64 -7.40
C MET A 425 23.06 -2.22 -7.33
N GLY A 426 23.22 -3.53 -7.05
CA GLY A 426 24.52 -4.19 -7.02
C GLY A 426 25.36 -3.85 -5.79
N GLU A 427 24.73 -3.48 -4.68
CA GLU A 427 25.37 -3.26 -3.38
C GLU A 427 25.23 -4.51 -2.48
N ASP A 428 26.11 -4.65 -1.52
CA ASP A 428 26.09 -5.75 -0.55
C ASP A 428 24.83 -5.68 0.34
N LEU A 429 24.24 -6.87 0.58
CA LEU A 429 23.13 -7.00 1.52
C LEU A 429 23.61 -6.80 2.96
N ILE A 430 22.79 -6.15 3.77
CA ILE A 430 23.06 -6.04 5.21
C ILE A 430 22.21 -7.08 5.92
N THR A 431 22.85 -8.17 6.37
CA THR A 431 22.21 -9.31 7.03
C THR A 431 22.43 -9.33 8.54
N HIS A 432 23.36 -8.51 9.03
CA HIS A 432 23.68 -8.37 10.46
C HIS A 432 23.99 -6.90 10.78
N LEU A 433 23.83 -6.54 12.03
CA LEU A 433 24.07 -5.19 12.53
C LEU A 433 25.09 -5.23 13.67
N GLY A 434 26.12 -4.36 13.58
CA GLY A 434 27.01 -4.08 14.70
C GLY A 434 28.19 -5.02 14.90
N LEU A 435 28.52 -5.89 13.92
CA LEU A 435 29.70 -6.75 13.99
C LEU A 435 30.91 -6.17 13.23
N ASP A 436 30.80 -4.98 12.68
CA ASP A 436 31.82 -4.39 11.80
C ASP A 436 33.18 -4.11 12.47
N TYR A 437 33.23 -4.12 13.81
CA TYR A 437 34.45 -3.81 14.61
C TYR A 437 34.84 -4.93 15.57
N TYR A 438 34.12 -6.04 15.60
CA TYR A 438 34.46 -7.16 16.53
C TYR A 438 35.77 -7.86 16.18
N GLU A 439 36.19 -7.82 14.91
CA GLU A 439 37.47 -8.36 14.49
C GLU A 439 38.64 -7.66 15.22
N GLU A 440 38.53 -6.38 15.55
CA GLU A 440 39.54 -5.62 16.27
C GLU A 440 39.58 -5.94 17.79
N ILE A 441 38.49 -6.46 18.34
CA ILE A 441 38.35 -6.75 19.77
C ILE A 441 38.92 -8.15 20.10
N PHE A 442 38.84 -9.11 19.19
CA PHE A 442 39.26 -10.50 19.40
C PHE A 442 40.68 -10.78 18.95
N THR A 443 41.32 -9.91 18.18
CA THR A 443 42.70 -10.10 17.70
C THR A 443 43.77 -9.85 18.77
N ALA A 444 43.44 -9.39 19.95
CA ALA A 444 44.42 -9.11 21.02
C ALA A 444 44.88 -10.37 21.77
N ASP A 445 44.10 -11.45 21.76
CA ASP A 445 44.44 -12.68 22.54
C ASP A 445 45.13 -13.80 21.75
N ASP A 446 45.13 -13.77 20.42
CA ASP A 446 45.73 -14.84 19.59
C ASP A 446 47.23 -14.63 19.26
N GLN A 447 47.87 -13.58 19.77
CA GLN A 447 49.30 -13.36 19.56
C GLN A 447 50.19 -13.90 20.68
N ASN A 448 49.63 -14.62 21.67
CA ASN A 448 50.39 -15.19 22.79
C ASN A 448 50.21 -16.71 22.97
N THR A 449 50.01 -17.48 21.90
CA THR A 449 50.12 -18.94 21.93
C THR A 449 51.13 -19.46 20.91
#